data_3b398495c058aa254811497f53a34900
#
_entry.id   3b398495c058aa254811497f53a34900
#
_cell.length_a   1.000
_cell.length_b   1.000
_cell.length_c   1.000
_cell.angle_alpha   90.00
_cell.angle_beta   90.00
_cell.angle_gamma   90.00
#
_symmetry.space_group_name_H-M   'P 1'
#
loop_
_entity.id
_entity.type
_entity.pdbx_description
1 polymer ?
#
loop_
_entity_poly.entity_id
_entity_poly.type
_entity_poly.pdbx_seq_one_letter_code
_entity_poly.pdbx_strand_id
1 'polypeptide(L)'
;KLGLFLMPFGYMNESHEPTRYYGVQRNFIETAIIPSTWREMGVGFRGTTDEGWRWDAGAVTSFDMSKWPTDNGNPDTRESPLGAIHQEGQNAKAGSAGYYGALNYNAIPGVNLGGAVFHGGMGQRQATASANASVTLSEVHARWQSGAWDVQTVAALGQFHDVAAINAGATASNPLPDQFRGWYAQAAYRLWREGDYSLVPFTRYE
;
A
#
# COMPACT_ATOMS: atom_id res chain seq x y z
N LYS A 1 -0.85 -18.76 -1.06
CA LYS A 1 0.31 -18.12 -1.68
C LYS A 1 1.57 -18.55 -0.92
N LEU A 2 2.65 -18.83 -1.63
CA LEU A 2 3.97 -19.14 -1.06
C LEU A 2 5.03 -18.52 -1.97
N GLY A 3 6.03 -17.84 -1.41
CA GLY A 3 7.09 -17.16 -2.14
C GLY A 3 6.87 -15.66 -2.24
N LEU A 4 7.32 -15.03 -3.34
CA LEU A 4 7.16 -13.59 -3.58
C LEU A 4 5.79 -13.30 -4.19
N PHE A 5 5.00 -12.44 -3.54
CA PHE A 5 3.68 -12.06 -4.04
C PHE A 5 3.32 -10.62 -3.69
N LEU A 6 2.40 -10.05 -4.49
CA LEU A 6 1.87 -8.71 -4.26
C LEU A 6 0.99 -8.68 -3.01
N MET A 7 1.15 -7.62 -2.24
CA MET A 7 0.36 -7.37 -1.03
C MET A 7 -1.04 -6.90 -1.41
N PRO A 8 -2.10 -7.39 -0.74
CA PRO A 8 -3.49 -7.07 -1.09
C PRO A 8 -3.92 -5.72 -0.48
N PHE A 9 -3.31 -4.62 -0.95
CA PHE A 9 -3.56 -3.26 -0.47
C PHE A 9 -4.07 -2.38 -1.60
N GLY A 10 -5.14 -1.63 -1.34
CA GLY A 10 -5.76 -0.74 -2.31
C GLY A 10 -6.27 -1.46 -3.57
N TYR A 11 -6.40 -0.70 -4.66
CA TYR A 11 -6.84 -1.22 -5.96
C TYR A 11 -5.69 -1.49 -6.93
N MET A 12 -4.61 -0.70 -6.84
CA MET A 12 -3.56 -0.69 -7.84
C MET A 12 -2.44 -1.70 -7.55
N ASN A 13 -2.26 -2.13 -6.30
CA ASN A 13 -1.12 -2.98 -5.99
C ASN A 13 -1.20 -4.37 -6.64
N GLU A 14 -2.35 -5.03 -6.60
CA GLU A 14 -2.57 -6.32 -7.28
C GLU A 14 -2.93 -6.16 -8.78
N SER A 15 -3.23 -4.93 -9.26
CA SER A 15 -3.77 -4.66 -10.61
C SER A 15 -3.23 -3.33 -11.15
N HIS A 16 -1.92 -3.25 -11.36
CA HIS A 16 -1.21 -2.00 -11.65
C HIS A 16 -0.96 -1.74 -13.14
N GLU A 17 -1.56 -2.49 -14.05
CA GLU A 17 -1.42 -2.26 -15.49
C GLU A 17 -2.04 -0.91 -15.89
N PRO A 18 -1.46 -0.22 -16.89
CA PRO A 18 -1.95 1.09 -17.36
C PRO A 18 -3.42 1.12 -17.79
N THR A 19 -3.97 -0.03 -18.15
CA THR A 19 -5.39 -0.17 -18.53
C THR A 19 -6.36 -0.20 -17.33
N ARG A 20 -5.85 -0.20 -16.11
CA ARG A 20 -6.65 -0.32 -14.88
C ARG A 20 -6.91 1.00 -14.17
N TYR A 21 -6.26 2.08 -14.59
CA TYR A 21 -6.45 3.40 -13.99
C TYR A 21 -6.65 4.47 -15.06
N TYR A 22 -7.27 5.57 -14.66
CA TYR A 22 -7.50 6.73 -15.52
C TYR A 22 -6.29 7.68 -15.47
N GLY A 23 -5.99 8.31 -16.60
CA GLY A 23 -4.88 9.25 -16.72
C GLY A 23 -3.53 8.59 -17.01
N VAL A 24 -2.49 9.42 -17.02
CA VAL A 24 -1.13 9.02 -17.36
C VAL A 24 -0.40 8.40 -16.17
N GLN A 25 -0.75 8.81 -14.95
CA GLN A 25 -0.13 8.37 -13.70
C GLN A 25 -1.16 7.75 -12.75
N ARG A 26 -0.69 6.83 -11.94
CA ARG A 26 -1.46 6.30 -10.81
C ARG A 26 -1.77 7.43 -9.81
N ASN A 27 -2.71 7.21 -8.90
CA ASN A 27 -2.95 8.12 -7.80
C ASN A 27 -1.76 8.13 -6.83
N PHE A 28 -1.59 9.26 -6.12
CA PHE A 28 -0.47 9.45 -5.21
C PHE A 28 -0.54 8.55 -3.98
N ILE A 29 -1.74 8.21 -3.52
CA ILE A 29 -1.93 7.37 -2.32
C ILE A 29 -1.40 5.95 -2.55
N GLU A 30 -1.69 5.36 -3.72
CA GLU A 30 -1.25 4.01 -4.08
C GLU A 30 0.13 3.98 -4.77
N THR A 31 0.92 5.04 -4.59
CA THR A 31 2.33 5.10 -4.99
C THR A 31 3.24 5.59 -3.88
N ALA A 32 2.77 6.53 -3.06
CA ALA A 32 3.57 7.16 -2.02
C ALA A 32 3.25 6.66 -0.60
N ILE A 33 1.95 6.49 -0.27
CA ILE A 33 1.54 5.99 1.05
C ILE A 33 1.58 4.46 1.08
N ILE A 34 0.92 3.81 0.12
CA ILE A 34 1.04 2.39 -0.16
C ILE A 34 2.17 2.24 -1.17
N PRO A 35 3.26 1.51 -0.87
CA PRO A 35 4.37 1.38 -1.82
C PRO A 35 3.90 0.86 -3.18
N SER A 36 4.39 1.45 -4.26
CA SER A 36 4.01 1.06 -5.62
C SER A 36 4.48 -0.35 -5.94
N THR A 37 3.56 -1.21 -6.40
CA THR A 37 3.87 -2.60 -6.76
C THR A 37 4.46 -3.39 -5.58
N TRP A 38 3.99 -3.08 -4.37
CA TRP A 38 4.50 -3.66 -3.13
C TRP A 38 4.34 -5.18 -3.10
N ARG A 39 5.45 -5.87 -2.99
CA ARG A 39 5.55 -7.33 -2.94
C ARG A 39 6.48 -7.76 -1.83
N GLU A 40 6.11 -8.84 -1.15
CA GLU A 40 6.90 -9.42 -0.06
C GLU A 40 7.01 -10.92 -0.22
N MET A 41 8.08 -11.50 0.34
CA MET A 41 8.26 -12.95 0.37
C MET A 41 7.63 -13.53 1.63
N GLY A 42 6.85 -14.60 1.49
CA GLY A 42 6.23 -15.21 2.66
C GLY A 42 5.19 -16.28 2.34
N VAL A 43 4.29 -16.45 3.30
CA VAL A 43 3.17 -17.38 3.23
C VAL A 43 1.87 -16.61 3.44
N GLY A 44 0.92 -16.80 2.55
CA GLY A 44 -0.40 -16.18 2.64
C GLY A 44 -1.52 -17.15 2.30
N PHE A 45 -2.64 -16.93 2.92
CA PHE A 45 -3.89 -17.63 2.71
C PHE A 45 -4.90 -16.68 2.11
N ARG A 46 -5.75 -17.20 1.24
CA ARG A 46 -6.88 -16.48 0.63
C ARG A 46 -8.10 -17.37 0.67
N GLY A 47 -9.22 -16.81 1.05
CA GLY A 47 -10.50 -17.48 1.01
C GLY A 47 -11.59 -16.56 0.47
N THR A 48 -12.66 -17.20 -0.02
CA THR A 48 -13.90 -16.54 -0.43
C THR A 48 -15.07 -17.24 0.20
N THR A 49 -16.17 -16.53 0.43
CA THR A 49 -17.42 -17.09 0.90
C THR A 49 -18.53 -16.86 -0.13
N ASP A 50 -19.59 -17.65 -0.05
CA ASP A 50 -20.77 -17.54 -0.94
C ASP A 50 -21.52 -16.21 -0.73
N GLU A 51 -21.35 -15.58 0.46
CA GLU A 51 -21.94 -14.28 0.79
C GLU A 51 -21.14 -13.10 0.20
N GLY A 52 -20.11 -13.36 -0.63
CA GLY A 52 -19.34 -12.35 -1.34
C GLY A 52 -18.18 -11.75 -0.56
N TRP A 53 -17.76 -12.34 0.54
CA TRP A 53 -16.54 -11.97 1.24
C TRP A 53 -15.31 -12.61 0.60
N ARG A 54 -14.24 -11.84 0.48
CA ARG A 54 -12.90 -12.32 0.18
C ARG A 54 -11.96 -11.83 1.27
N TRP A 55 -11.21 -12.75 1.85
CA TRP A 55 -10.19 -12.43 2.83
C TRP A 55 -8.81 -12.92 2.39
N ASP A 56 -7.79 -12.18 2.77
CA ASP A 56 -6.37 -12.53 2.64
C ASP A 56 -5.70 -12.34 4.00
N ALA A 57 -4.82 -13.25 4.41
CA ALA A 57 -4.01 -13.09 5.61
C ALA A 57 -2.70 -13.86 5.48
N GLY A 58 -1.64 -13.38 6.12
CA GLY A 58 -0.37 -14.08 6.05
C GLY A 58 0.76 -13.46 6.85
N ALA A 59 1.92 -14.11 6.75
CA ALA A 59 3.19 -13.67 7.31
C ALA A 59 4.21 -13.54 6.18
N VAL A 60 4.92 -12.42 6.16
CA VAL A 60 5.84 -12.05 5.07
C VAL A 60 7.11 -11.41 5.64
N THR A 61 8.09 -11.15 4.77
CA THR A 61 9.20 -10.25 5.07
C THR A 61 8.66 -8.86 5.38
N SER A 62 9.46 -8.06 6.09
CA SER A 62 9.07 -6.72 6.48
C SER A 62 10.08 -5.68 6.00
N PHE A 63 9.80 -4.43 6.26
CA PHE A 63 10.64 -3.29 5.89
C PHE A 63 12.04 -3.35 6.53
N ASP A 64 13.02 -2.65 5.94
CA ASP A 64 14.38 -2.57 6.42
C ASP A 64 14.80 -1.13 6.70
N MET A 65 14.84 -0.78 7.97
CA MET A 65 15.20 0.56 8.42
C MET A 65 16.63 0.97 8.05
N SER A 66 17.53 0.04 7.78
CA SER A 66 18.89 0.36 7.33
C SER A 66 18.95 1.01 5.95
N LYS A 67 17.84 0.97 5.18
CA LYS A 67 17.71 1.66 3.89
C LYS A 67 17.28 3.13 4.03
N TRP A 68 16.86 3.57 5.22
CA TRP A 68 16.45 4.95 5.42
C TRP A 68 17.64 5.90 5.23
N PRO A 69 17.56 6.89 4.31
CA PRO A 69 18.62 7.83 4.08
C PRO A 69 18.89 8.70 5.31
N THR A 70 20.16 8.94 5.62
CA THR A 70 20.56 9.78 6.75
C THR A 70 20.64 11.27 6.41
N ASP A 71 20.61 11.61 5.12
CA ASP A 71 20.55 12.98 4.63
C ASP A 71 19.11 13.44 4.39
N ASN A 72 18.83 14.70 4.62
CA ASN A 72 17.49 15.26 4.38
C ASN A 72 17.28 15.75 2.93
N GLY A 73 18.24 15.49 2.06
CA GLY A 73 18.20 15.85 0.64
C GLY A 73 17.43 14.84 -0.24
N ASN A 74 17.10 13.66 0.29
CA ASN A 74 16.38 12.65 -0.48
C ASN A 74 14.87 12.91 -0.45
N PRO A 75 14.25 13.29 -1.59
CA PRO A 75 12.80 13.53 -1.68
C PRO A 75 11.96 12.27 -1.38
N ASP A 76 12.48 11.08 -1.68
CA ASP A 76 11.74 9.82 -1.53
C ASP A 76 11.29 9.56 -0.09
N THR A 77 12.08 9.97 0.90
CA THR A 77 11.71 9.81 2.31
C THR A 77 10.54 10.67 2.75
N ARG A 78 10.35 11.83 2.12
CA ARG A 78 9.25 12.74 2.42
C ARG A 78 7.99 12.38 1.67
N GLU A 79 8.14 11.95 0.42
CA GLU A 79 7.04 11.63 -0.47
C GLU A 79 6.52 10.21 -0.26
N SER A 80 7.43 9.25 -0.01
CA SER A 80 7.10 7.84 0.16
C SER A 80 7.91 7.18 1.28
N PRO A 81 7.54 7.37 2.55
CA PRO A 81 8.31 6.83 3.67
C PRO A 81 8.49 5.31 3.62
N LEU A 82 7.47 4.55 3.24
CA LEU A 82 7.58 3.10 3.09
C LEU A 82 8.32 2.71 1.81
N GLY A 83 8.20 3.49 0.76
CA GLY A 83 8.94 3.30 -0.48
C GLY A 83 10.46 3.39 -0.29
N ALA A 84 10.91 4.22 0.64
CA ALA A 84 12.33 4.35 0.96
C ALA A 84 12.93 3.10 1.64
N ILE A 85 12.13 2.31 2.38
CA ILE A 85 12.58 1.20 3.22
C ILE A 85 12.03 -0.17 2.82
N HIS A 86 11.23 -0.27 1.75
CA HIS A 86 10.71 -1.56 1.30
C HIS A 86 11.80 -2.43 0.65
N GLN A 87 11.61 -3.74 0.64
CA GLN A 87 12.64 -4.69 0.21
C GLN A 87 12.37 -5.34 -1.15
N GLU A 88 11.13 -5.48 -1.56
CA GLU A 88 10.68 -6.06 -2.85
C GLU A 88 11.21 -7.48 -3.16
N GLY A 89 11.65 -8.19 -2.15
CA GLY A 89 12.28 -9.50 -2.32
C GLY A 89 13.69 -9.47 -2.92
N GLN A 90 14.28 -8.29 -3.18
CA GLN A 90 15.65 -8.15 -3.66
C GLN A 90 16.63 -8.08 -2.49
N ASN A 91 17.43 -9.15 -2.32
CA ASN A 91 18.34 -9.28 -1.17
C ASN A 91 17.65 -8.99 0.17
N ALA A 92 16.37 -9.37 0.26
CA ALA A 92 15.53 -9.05 1.41
C ALA A 92 16.06 -9.74 2.66
N LYS A 93 16.22 -8.95 3.71
CA LYS A 93 16.50 -9.48 5.04
C LYS A 93 15.21 -10.06 5.62
N ALA A 94 15.29 -11.22 6.24
CA ALA A 94 14.17 -11.90 6.91
C ALA A 94 14.32 -11.91 8.44
N GLY A 95 15.05 -10.95 8.98
CA GLY A 95 15.26 -10.81 10.43
C GLY A 95 14.02 -10.36 11.18
N SER A 96 13.15 -9.57 10.54
CA SER A 96 11.86 -9.14 11.07
C SER A 96 10.74 -9.68 10.20
N ALA A 97 9.67 -10.15 10.85
CA ALA A 97 8.44 -10.57 10.16
C ALA A 97 7.45 -9.43 10.08
N GLY A 98 6.62 -9.47 9.05
CA GLY A 98 5.40 -8.70 8.89
C GLY A 98 4.19 -9.61 8.83
N TYR A 99 3.05 -9.13 9.31
CA TYR A 99 1.77 -9.81 9.25
C TYR A 99 0.76 -8.91 8.56
N TYR A 100 -0.10 -9.49 7.75
CA TYR A 100 -1.14 -8.73 7.07
C TYR A 100 -2.48 -9.45 7.11
N GLY A 101 -3.54 -8.64 7.04
CA GLY A 101 -4.89 -9.09 6.83
C GLY A 101 -5.61 -8.13 5.90
N ALA A 102 -6.42 -8.65 4.99
CA ALA A 102 -7.29 -7.87 4.11
C ALA A 102 -8.67 -8.51 4.03
N LEU A 103 -9.69 -7.68 3.94
CA LEU A 103 -11.08 -8.11 3.80
C LEU A 103 -11.75 -7.28 2.71
N ASN A 104 -12.45 -7.95 1.80
CA ASN A 104 -13.21 -7.33 0.72
C ASN A 104 -14.62 -7.90 0.67
N TYR A 105 -15.60 -7.07 0.33
CA TYR A 105 -17.00 -7.45 0.14
C TYR A 105 -17.46 -7.07 -1.27
N ASN A 106 -17.97 -8.05 -2.01
CA ASN A 106 -18.33 -7.93 -3.43
C ASN A 106 -19.73 -8.49 -3.76
N ALA A 107 -20.60 -8.76 -2.76
CA ALA A 107 -21.92 -9.36 -3.01
C ALA A 107 -22.88 -8.44 -3.74
N ILE A 108 -22.70 -7.12 -3.61
CA ILE A 108 -23.59 -6.16 -4.28
C ILE A 108 -23.03 -5.89 -5.68
N PRO A 109 -23.79 -6.14 -6.78
CA PRO A 109 -23.33 -5.88 -8.13
C PRO A 109 -22.82 -4.44 -8.31
N GLY A 110 -21.59 -4.31 -8.82
CA GLY A 110 -20.93 -3.03 -9.03
C GLY A 110 -20.39 -2.37 -7.77
N VAL A 111 -20.49 -2.97 -6.60
CA VAL A 111 -19.93 -2.44 -5.35
C VAL A 111 -18.78 -3.34 -4.88
N ASN A 112 -17.64 -2.72 -4.58
CA ASN A 112 -16.55 -3.33 -3.84
C ASN A 112 -16.24 -2.44 -2.63
N LEU A 113 -16.24 -3.03 -1.45
CA LEU A 113 -15.83 -2.40 -0.21
C LEU A 113 -14.71 -3.24 0.41
N GLY A 114 -13.71 -2.60 0.98
CA GLY A 114 -12.65 -3.38 1.60
C GLY A 114 -11.70 -2.55 2.43
N GLY A 115 -10.71 -3.24 2.97
CA GLY A 115 -9.61 -2.65 3.70
C GLY A 115 -8.56 -3.69 4.03
N ALA A 116 -7.38 -3.21 4.37
CA ALA A 116 -6.25 -4.04 4.75
C ALA A 116 -5.44 -3.41 5.88
N VAL A 117 -4.77 -4.26 6.63
CA VAL A 117 -3.81 -3.87 7.65
C VAL A 117 -2.54 -4.69 7.52
N PHE A 118 -1.41 -4.04 7.68
CA PHE A 118 -0.08 -4.65 7.83
C PHE A 118 0.55 -4.15 9.11
N HIS A 119 1.24 -5.05 9.81
CA HIS A 119 2.12 -4.69 10.92
C HIS A 119 3.41 -5.49 10.82
N GLY A 120 4.58 -4.81 10.94
CA GLY A 120 5.86 -5.51 10.83
C GLY A 120 7.02 -4.76 11.48
N GLY A 121 7.97 -5.52 12.00
CA GLY A 121 9.21 -4.97 12.52
C GLY A 121 10.12 -4.44 11.39
N MET A 122 10.88 -3.38 11.66
CA MET A 122 11.78 -2.76 10.69
C MET A 122 13.27 -2.95 11.03
N GLY A 123 13.58 -3.46 12.22
CA GLY A 123 14.96 -3.54 12.72
C GLY A 123 15.81 -4.65 12.14
N GLN A 124 15.22 -5.63 11.48
CA GLN A 124 15.88 -6.76 10.81
C GLN A 124 16.93 -7.50 11.71
N ARG A 125 16.66 -7.57 13.04
CA ARG A 125 17.55 -8.12 14.08
C ARG A 125 18.93 -7.47 14.11
N GLN A 126 19.06 -6.23 13.68
CA GLN A 126 20.30 -5.47 13.81
C GLN A 126 20.41 -4.96 15.26
N ALA A 127 21.59 -5.04 15.84
CA ALA A 127 21.89 -4.48 17.17
C ALA A 127 22.07 -2.95 17.09
N THR A 128 21.03 -2.24 16.66
CA THR A 128 21.00 -0.79 16.44
C THR A 128 19.79 -0.17 17.12
N ALA A 129 19.71 1.15 17.13
CA ALA A 129 18.57 1.90 17.62
C ALA A 129 17.23 1.49 16.97
N SER A 130 17.28 0.90 15.76
CA SER A 130 16.09 0.42 15.04
C SER A 130 15.59 -0.97 15.45
N ALA A 131 16.26 -1.65 16.38
CA ALA A 131 15.97 -3.07 16.71
C ALA A 131 14.51 -3.34 17.05
N ASN A 132 13.84 -2.42 17.75
CA ASN A 132 12.44 -2.52 18.18
C ASN A 132 11.47 -1.73 17.29
N ALA A 133 11.96 -0.99 16.30
CA ALA A 133 11.09 -0.19 15.45
C ALA A 133 10.15 -1.05 14.62
N SER A 134 8.92 -0.61 14.50
CA SER A 134 7.89 -1.28 13.71
C SER A 134 7.02 -0.26 12.97
N VAL A 135 6.28 -0.74 12.00
CA VAL A 135 5.32 0.05 11.24
C VAL A 135 3.97 -0.65 11.18
N THR A 136 2.91 0.14 11.25
CA THR A 136 1.55 -0.28 10.93
C THR A 136 1.06 0.53 9.74
N LEU A 137 0.60 -0.14 8.69
CA LEU A 137 -0.10 0.47 7.56
C LEU A 137 -1.52 -0.07 7.54
N SER A 138 -2.50 0.83 7.50
CA SER A 138 -3.91 0.50 7.37
C SER A 138 -4.49 1.24 6.18
N GLU A 139 -5.41 0.63 5.45
CA GLU A 139 -6.17 1.28 4.40
C GLU A 139 -7.62 0.81 4.38
N VAL A 140 -8.50 1.66 3.86
CA VAL A 140 -9.88 1.31 3.51
C VAL A 140 -10.19 1.82 2.11
N HIS A 141 -10.98 1.07 1.38
CA HIS A 141 -11.34 1.43 0.01
C HIS A 141 -12.79 1.10 -0.33
N ALA A 142 -13.34 1.87 -1.25
CA ALA A 142 -14.67 1.64 -1.82
C ALA A 142 -14.67 1.96 -3.31
N ARG A 143 -15.36 1.13 -4.10
CA ARG A 143 -15.62 1.36 -5.52
C ARG A 143 -17.07 1.08 -5.83
N TRP A 144 -17.69 1.94 -6.62
CA TRP A 144 -19.02 1.78 -7.14
C TRP A 144 -19.03 1.95 -8.66
N GLN A 145 -19.57 0.96 -9.35
CA GLN A 145 -19.73 0.94 -10.79
C GLN A 145 -21.20 0.69 -11.15
N SER A 146 -21.82 1.63 -11.83
CA SER A 146 -23.21 1.48 -12.27
C SER A 146 -23.44 2.21 -13.59
N GLY A 147 -23.90 1.49 -14.60
CA GLY A 147 -24.11 2.03 -15.93
C GLY A 147 -22.83 2.59 -16.56
N ALA A 148 -22.76 3.89 -16.70
CA ALA A 148 -21.59 4.60 -17.25
C ALA A 148 -20.64 5.13 -16.15
N TRP A 149 -21.04 5.10 -14.89
CA TRP A 149 -20.27 5.63 -13.77
C TRP A 149 -19.28 4.61 -13.20
N ASP A 150 -18.10 5.11 -12.82
CA ASP A 150 -17.09 4.41 -12.04
C ASP A 150 -16.54 5.40 -10.99
N VAL A 151 -16.86 5.15 -9.73
CA VAL A 151 -16.44 6.00 -8.60
C VAL A 151 -15.64 5.15 -7.64
N GLN A 152 -14.46 5.64 -7.24
CA GLN A 152 -13.62 4.93 -6.28
C GLN A 152 -12.93 5.88 -5.30
N THR A 153 -12.61 5.36 -4.12
CA THR A 153 -11.88 6.06 -3.07
C THR A 153 -10.99 5.09 -2.31
N VAL A 154 -9.85 5.59 -1.86
CA VAL A 154 -8.94 4.91 -0.93
C VAL A 154 -8.49 5.92 0.12
N ALA A 155 -8.42 5.49 1.37
CA ALA A 155 -7.79 6.23 2.45
C ALA A 155 -6.78 5.33 3.15
N ALA A 156 -5.57 5.82 3.40
CA ALA A 156 -4.50 5.07 4.02
C ALA A 156 -3.83 5.86 5.14
N LEU A 157 -3.40 5.13 6.18
CA LEU A 157 -2.69 5.64 7.33
C LEU A 157 -1.50 4.72 7.65
N GLY A 158 -0.30 5.28 7.65
CA GLY A 158 0.92 4.64 8.13
C GLY A 158 1.35 5.24 9.47
N GLN A 159 1.81 4.39 10.39
CA GLN A 159 2.32 4.79 11.70
C GLN A 159 3.62 4.07 11.98
N PHE A 160 4.67 4.83 12.31
CA PHE A 160 5.92 4.29 12.80
C PHE A 160 5.93 4.25 14.33
N HIS A 161 6.45 3.17 14.90
CA HIS A 161 6.51 2.95 16.34
C HIS A 161 7.96 2.79 16.79
N ASP A 162 8.26 3.23 18.02
CA ASP A 162 9.57 3.11 18.68
C ASP A 162 10.73 3.74 17.88
N VAL A 163 10.46 4.88 17.22
CA VAL A 163 11.44 5.55 16.35
C VAL A 163 12.24 6.66 17.05
N ALA A 164 11.96 6.97 18.31
CA ALA A 164 12.61 8.06 19.03
C ALA A 164 14.15 7.91 19.09
N ALA A 165 14.64 6.69 19.37
CA ALA A 165 16.08 6.43 19.40
C ALA A 165 16.74 6.53 18.02
N ILE A 166 16.02 6.18 16.95
CA ILE A 166 16.45 6.32 15.57
C ILE A 166 16.57 7.82 15.25
N ASN A 167 15.56 8.60 15.55
CA ASN A 167 15.50 10.03 15.28
C ASN A 167 16.53 10.84 16.08
N ALA A 168 16.95 10.35 17.26
CA ALA A 168 18.02 10.97 18.05
C ALA A 168 19.44 10.60 17.55
N GLY A 169 19.57 9.59 16.69
CA GLY A 169 20.85 9.06 16.20
C GLY A 169 21.17 9.47 14.76
N ALA A 170 21.49 8.48 13.94
CA ALA A 170 21.97 8.65 12.56
C ALA A 170 20.96 9.37 11.63
N THR A 171 19.68 9.36 11.95
CA THR A 171 18.62 10.01 11.16
C THR A 171 18.21 11.39 11.69
N ALA A 172 18.96 11.98 12.62
CA ALA A 172 18.59 13.27 13.22
C ALA A 172 18.41 14.39 12.18
N SER A 173 19.12 14.35 11.06
CA SER A 173 18.96 15.30 9.95
C SER A 173 17.79 14.96 9.00
N ASN A 174 17.29 13.73 9.05
CA ASN A 174 16.18 13.26 8.24
C ASN A 174 15.27 12.35 9.11
N PRO A 175 14.52 12.93 10.07
CA PRO A 175 13.75 12.15 11.02
C PRO A 175 12.57 11.43 10.35
N LEU A 176 12.27 10.22 10.83
CA LEU A 176 11.05 9.52 10.47
C LEU A 176 9.83 10.26 11.03
N PRO A 177 8.76 10.39 10.26
CA PRO A 177 7.49 10.88 10.79
C PRO A 177 6.86 9.85 11.74
N ASP A 178 6.13 10.31 12.75
CA ASP A 178 5.35 9.39 13.60
C ASP A 178 4.21 8.76 12.80
N GLN A 179 3.62 9.52 11.88
CA GLN A 179 2.55 9.06 11.01
C GLN A 179 2.56 9.78 9.67
N PHE A 180 2.02 9.12 8.67
CA PHE A 180 1.74 9.67 7.34
C PHE A 180 0.40 9.12 6.86
N ARG A 181 -0.37 9.94 6.15
CA ARG A 181 -1.72 9.58 5.72
C ARG A 181 -2.11 10.30 4.45
N GLY A 182 -3.04 9.71 3.75
CA GLY A 182 -3.63 10.36 2.58
C GLY A 182 -4.91 9.64 2.16
N TRP A 183 -5.62 10.27 1.25
CA TRP A 183 -6.81 9.71 0.63
C TRP A 183 -6.99 10.28 -0.77
N TYR A 184 -7.70 9.56 -1.61
CA TYR A 184 -8.21 10.11 -2.86
C TYR A 184 -9.67 9.72 -3.09
N ALA A 185 -10.35 10.53 -3.86
CA ALA A 185 -11.65 10.20 -4.44
C ALA A 185 -11.60 10.49 -5.95
N GLN A 186 -12.10 9.55 -6.74
CA GLN A 186 -12.10 9.63 -8.19
C GLN A 186 -13.47 9.28 -8.73
N ALA A 187 -13.95 10.03 -9.71
CA ALA A 187 -15.15 9.74 -10.45
C ALA A 187 -14.85 9.79 -11.95
N ALA A 188 -15.29 8.76 -12.67
CA ALA A 188 -15.19 8.65 -14.12
C ALA A 188 -16.57 8.37 -14.71
N TYR A 189 -16.81 8.90 -15.90
CA TYR A 189 -18.07 8.72 -16.63
C TYR A 189 -17.80 8.33 -18.07
N ARG A 190 -18.29 7.18 -18.51
CA ARG A 190 -18.16 6.74 -19.91
C ARG A 190 -19.15 7.51 -20.77
N LEU A 191 -18.65 8.60 -21.37
CA LEU A 191 -19.44 9.50 -22.21
C LEU A 191 -19.82 8.85 -23.55
N TRP A 192 -18.92 8.03 -24.12
CA TRP A 192 -19.10 7.41 -25.41
C TRP A 192 -18.31 6.12 -25.54
N ARG A 193 -18.82 5.15 -26.29
CA ARG A 193 -18.13 3.93 -26.68
C ARG A 193 -18.58 3.47 -28.07
N GLU A 194 -17.63 3.12 -28.92
CA GLU A 194 -17.86 2.51 -30.22
C GLU A 194 -16.74 1.51 -30.54
N GLY A 195 -17.11 0.23 -30.69
CA GLY A 195 -16.14 -0.87 -30.84
C GLY A 195 -15.16 -0.91 -29.67
N ASP A 196 -13.86 -0.80 -29.99
CA ASP A 196 -12.76 -0.82 -29.02
C ASP A 196 -12.41 0.57 -28.47
N TYR A 197 -13.04 1.62 -28.99
CA TYR A 197 -12.80 3.00 -28.58
C TYR A 197 -13.80 3.45 -27.52
N SER A 198 -13.33 4.22 -26.55
CA SER A 198 -14.19 4.86 -25.56
C SER A 198 -13.65 6.20 -25.12
N LEU A 199 -14.55 7.13 -24.80
CA LEU A 199 -14.23 8.41 -24.18
C LEU A 199 -14.75 8.40 -22.74
N VAL A 200 -13.83 8.47 -21.79
CA VAL A 200 -14.12 8.37 -20.36
C VAL A 200 -13.46 9.54 -19.63
N PRO A 201 -14.06 10.74 -19.60
CA PRO A 201 -13.60 11.81 -18.74
C PRO A 201 -13.64 11.37 -17.27
N PHE A 202 -12.65 11.82 -16.50
CA PHE A 202 -12.57 11.55 -15.09
C PHE A 202 -12.09 12.79 -14.32
N THR A 203 -12.36 12.81 -13.04
CA THR A 203 -11.79 13.75 -12.07
C THR A 203 -11.28 12.98 -10.87
N ARG A 204 -10.17 13.44 -10.30
CA ARG A 204 -9.58 12.87 -9.08
C ARG A 204 -9.12 14.02 -8.19
N TYR A 205 -9.38 13.87 -6.91
CA TYR A 205 -8.87 14.73 -5.85
C TYR A 205 -8.11 13.86 -4.84
N GLU A 206 -6.93 14.28 -4.50
CA GLU A 206 -6.04 13.61 -3.56
C GLU A 206 -5.29 14.60 -2.67
#